data_be7985ca55601f1d7f3dedd0510c0e8c
#
_entry.id   be7985ca55601f1d7f3dedd0510c0e8c
#
_cell.length_a   1.000
_cell.length_b   1.000
_cell.length_c   1.000
_cell.angle_alpha   90.00
_cell.angle_beta   90.00
_cell.angle_gamma   90.00
#
_symmetry.space_group_name_H-M   'P 1'
#
loop_
_entity.id
_entity.type
_entity.pdbx_description
1 polymer ?
#
loop_
_entity_poly.entity_id
_entity_poly.type
_entity_poly.pdbx_seq_one_letter_code
_entity_poly.pdbx_strand_id
1 'polypeptide(L)'
;MSALVKNYSSFEIKSFDEQTRTFKGTASTANPDRVKDIMVPSGVEYVLPTPLLLHHEAKLVVGQVTKITVQQDQIDVEFSLPEIKEASALKDRVDEAYQSIQYKLITGLSVGFNADWNDAEMLKGGGIKFNKWELLELSLVTTPCNREAGIEYSKAFEEHKAALGEKPQTV
;
A
#
# COMPACT_ATOMS: atom_id res chain seq x y z
N MET A 1 -21.83 13.74 2.88
CA MET A 1 -20.51 13.23 3.28
C MET A 1 -20.26 11.91 2.57
N SER A 2 -19.29 11.84 1.68
CA SER A 2 -18.90 10.55 1.13
C SER A 2 -18.16 9.76 2.21
N ALA A 3 -18.61 8.54 2.50
CA ALA A 3 -17.92 7.67 3.43
C ALA A 3 -16.60 7.23 2.78
N LEU A 4 -15.49 7.33 3.53
CA LEU A 4 -14.20 6.77 3.12
C LEU A 4 -14.37 5.26 2.94
N VAL A 5 -14.16 4.78 1.74
CA VAL A 5 -14.14 3.34 1.44
C VAL A 5 -12.70 2.87 1.48
N LYS A 6 -12.45 1.74 2.11
CA LYS A 6 -11.14 1.14 2.29
C LYS A 6 -11.06 -0.12 1.44
N ASN A 7 -10.11 -0.17 0.52
CA ASN A 7 -9.81 -1.36 -0.25
C ASN A 7 -8.41 -1.84 0.09
N TYR A 8 -8.27 -3.14 0.31
CA TYR A 8 -7.04 -3.76 0.74
C TYR A 8 -6.44 -4.58 -0.40
N SER A 9 -5.24 -4.24 -0.80
CA SER A 9 -4.47 -5.00 -1.79
C SER A 9 -3.14 -5.46 -1.20
N SER A 10 -2.55 -6.48 -1.80
CA SER A 10 -1.21 -6.91 -1.46
C SER A 10 -0.18 -5.99 -2.06
N PHE A 11 0.98 -5.91 -1.44
CA PHE A 11 2.10 -5.32 -2.12
C PHE A 11 3.26 -6.31 -2.27
N GLU A 12 3.87 -6.22 -3.43
CA GLU A 12 5.16 -6.81 -3.71
C GLU A 12 6.21 -5.71 -3.56
N ILE A 13 7.20 -5.91 -2.70
CA ILE A 13 8.36 -5.05 -2.67
C ILE A 13 9.23 -5.41 -3.87
N LYS A 14 9.04 -4.69 -4.98
CA LYS A 14 9.75 -4.93 -6.23
C LYS A 14 11.20 -4.45 -6.19
N SER A 15 11.49 -3.45 -5.35
CA SER A 15 12.84 -2.98 -5.08
C SER A 15 12.90 -2.20 -3.78
N PHE A 16 14.06 -2.19 -3.15
CA PHE A 16 14.35 -1.46 -1.93
C PHE A 16 15.62 -0.64 -2.11
N ASP A 17 15.55 0.64 -1.79
CA ASP A 17 16.69 1.54 -1.71
C ASP A 17 16.86 1.96 -0.25
N GLU A 18 17.91 1.46 0.39
CA GLU A 18 18.21 1.73 1.78
C GLU A 18 18.52 3.20 2.06
N GLN A 19 19.20 3.88 1.13
CA GLN A 19 19.60 5.27 1.32
C GLN A 19 18.39 6.21 1.32
N THR A 20 17.38 5.91 0.52
CA THR A 20 16.16 6.72 0.40
C THR A 20 14.96 6.13 1.15
N ARG A 21 15.09 4.92 1.72
CA ARG A 21 13.99 4.15 2.31
C ARG A 21 12.78 4.08 1.39
N THR A 22 13.02 3.84 0.09
CA THR A 22 12.01 3.80 -0.95
C THR A 22 11.65 2.37 -1.30
N PHE A 23 10.36 2.11 -1.38
CA PHE A 23 9.77 0.82 -1.70
C PHE A 23 8.88 0.93 -2.93
N LYS A 24 8.72 -0.20 -3.63
CA LYS A 24 7.77 -0.36 -4.73
C LYS A 24 6.78 -1.46 -4.40
N GLY A 25 5.55 -1.27 -4.77
CA GLY A 25 4.51 -2.26 -4.55
C GLY A 25 3.31 -2.07 -5.45
N THR A 26 2.36 -2.98 -5.33
CA THR A 26 1.06 -2.89 -6.00
C THR A 26 0.01 -2.39 -5.01
N ALA A 27 -0.61 -1.25 -5.31
CA ALA A 27 -1.59 -0.63 -4.44
C ALA A 27 -3.00 -1.20 -4.65
N SER A 28 -3.34 -1.60 -5.88
CA SER A 28 -4.65 -2.15 -6.22
C SER A 28 -4.56 -3.00 -7.49
N THR A 29 -5.46 -3.97 -7.62
CA THR A 29 -5.64 -4.78 -8.82
C THR A 29 -7.10 -4.74 -9.29
N ALA A 30 -7.34 -5.11 -10.55
CA ALA A 30 -8.68 -5.23 -11.12
C ALA A 30 -9.46 -6.48 -10.62
N ASN A 31 -8.86 -7.31 -9.78
CA ASN A 31 -9.50 -8.50 -9.22
C ASN A 31 -10.39 -8.14 -8.03
N PRO A 32 -11.48 -8.90 -7.80
CA PRO A 32 -12.33 -8.69 -6.63
C PRO A 32 -11.54 -8.84 -5.31
N ASP A 33 -11.72 -7.91 -4.42
CA ASP A 33 -11.17 -7.97 -3.07
C ASP A 33 -11.96 -8.90 -2.13
N ARG A 34 -11.65 -8.89 -0.83
CA ARG A 34 -12.31 -9.77 0.16
C ARG A 34 -13.78 -9.46 0.38
N VAL A 35 -14.22 -8.24 0.10
CA VAL A 35 -15.63 -7.84 0.13
C VAL A 35 -16.27 -7.90 -1.26
N LYS A 36 -15.56 -8.45 -2.23
CA LYS A 36 -15.94 -8.61 -3.64
C LYS A 36 -16.03 -7.30 -4.42
N ASP A 37 -15.44 -6.24 -3.93
CA ASP A 37 -15.35 -4.98 -4.67
C ASP A 37 -14.26 -5.03 -5.73
N ILE A 38 -14.48 -4.34 -6.83
CA ILE A 38 -13.54 -4.20 -7.94
C ILE A 38 -13.20 -2.72 -8.12
N MET A 39 -11.91 -2.41 -8.04
CA MET A 39 -11.37 -1.09 -8.34
C MET A 39 -10.85 -1.08 -9.77
N VAL A 40 -11.47 -0.31 -10.67
CA VAL A 40 -11.00 -0.22 -12.06
C VAL A 40 -9.73 0.65 -12.09
N PRO A 41 -8.55 0.08 -12.46
CA PRO A 41 -7.29 0.84 -12.40
C PRO A 41 -7.31 2.11 -13.24
N SER A 42 -7.85 2.05 -14.46
CA SER A 42 -7.92 3.22 -15.37
C SER A 42 -8.84 4.34 -14.89
N GLY A 43 -9.66 4.08 -13.89
CA GLY A 43 -10.59 5.06 -13.31
C GLY A 43 -10.03 5.82 -12.11
N VAL A 44 -8.76 5.58 -11.74
CA VAL A 44 -8.16 6.27 -10.61
C VAL A 44 -7.82 7.73 -10.94
N GLU A 45 -8.22 8.63 -10.07
CA GLU A 45 -7.73 10.01 -10.00
C GLU A 45 -6.86 10.16 -8.76
N TYR A 46 -5.78 10.92 -8.83
CA TYR A 46 -4.85 11.10 -7.71
C TYR A 46 -4.05 12.39 -7.81
N VAL A 47 -3.53 12.83 -6.67
CA VAL A 47 -2.60 13.96 -6.56
C VAL A 47 -1.35 13.50 -5.84
N LEU A 48 -0.17 13.78 -6.39
CA LEU A 48 1.11 13.48 -5.75
C LEU A 48 1.69 14.73 -5.07
N PRO A 49 2.37 14.55 -3.93
CA PRO A 49 2.53 13.30 -3.19
C PRO A 49 1.24 12.91 -2.45
N THR A 50 0.92 11.61 -2.46
CA THR A 50 -0.19 11.06 -1.68
C THR A 50 0.32 10.62 -0.30
N PRO A 51 -0.38 10.91 0.82
CA PRO A 51 0.07 10.49 2.15
C PRO A 51 0.13 8.97 2.30
N LEU A 52 1.19 8.49 2.98
CA LEU A 52 1.33 7.11 3.43
C LEU A 52 1.02 7.05 4.93
N LEU A 53 0.02 6.25 5.29
CA LEU A 53 -0.47 6.10 6.65
C LEU A 53 -0.18 4.71 7.23
N LEU A 54 -0.36 4.56 8.53
CA LEU A 54 -0.51 3.27 9.20
C LEU A 54 -2.00 3.00 9.46
N HIS A 55 -2.47 1.82 9.03
CA HIS A 55 -3.80 1.28 9.35
C HIS A 55 -4.97 2.24 9.11
N HIS A 56 -4.90 3.09 8.08
CA HIS A 56 -5.92 4.10 7.76
C HIS A 56 -6.14 5.16 8.85
N GLU A 57 -5.18 5.32 9.75
CA GLU A 57 -5.26 6.33 10.80
C GLU A 57 -4.67 7.66 10.31
N ALA A 58 -5.53 8.65 10.09
CA ALA A 58 -5.13 9.94 9.53
C ALA A 58 -4.05 10.68 10.34
N LYS A 59 -3.93 10.37 11.64
CA LYS A 59 -2.90 10.91 12.52
C LYS A 59 -1.55 10.19 12.42
N LEU A 60 -1.51 9.02 11.81
CA LEU A 60 -0.33 8.17 11.72
C LEU A 60 0.31 8.24 10.34
N VAL A 61 0.65 9.44 9.89
CA VAL A 61 1.42 9.64 8.66
C VAL A 61 2.86 9.18 8.89
N VAL A 62 3.38 8.32 7.98
CA VAL A 62 4.73 7.74 8.08
C VAL A 62 5.58 7.96 6.84
N GLY A 63 4.99 8.48 5.77
CA GLY A 63 5.71 8.72 4.53
C GLY A 63 4.82 9.27 3.43
N GLN A 64 5.25 9.07 2.20
CA GLN A 64 4.55 9.58 1.02
C GLN A 64 4.68 8.61 -0.15
N VAL A 65 3.62 8.52 -0.95
CA VAL A 65 3.66 7.94 -2.30
C VAL A 65 4.17 9.02 -3.24
N THR A 66 5.25 8.71 -3.95
CA THR A 66 5.95 9.66 -4.81
C THR A 66 5.73 9.39 -6.29
N LYS A 67 5.28 8.17 -6.63
CA LYS A 67 4.97 7.79 -7.99
C LYS A 67 3.84 6.77 -8.04
N ILE A 68 2.98 6.93 -9.03
CA ILE A 68 1.89 6.01 -9.34
C ILE A 68 1.99 5.64 -10.82
N THR A 69 1.91 4.35 -11.12
CA THR A 69 1.89 3.82 -12.48
C THR A 69 0.62 3.01 -12.66
N VAL A 70 -0.28 3.52 -13.49
CA VAL A 70 -1.55 2.85 -13.81
C VAL A 70 -1.32 1.90 -14.97
N GLN A 71 -1.59 0.61 -14.75
CA GLN A 71 -1.55 -0.43 -15.76
C GLN A 71 -2.98 -0.88 -16.09
N GLN A 72 -3.12 -1.81 -17.03
CA GLN A 72 -4.43 -2.31 -17.44
C GLN A 72 -5.18 -3.02 -16.31
N ASP A 73 -4.46 -3.80 -15.49
CA ASP A 73 -5.02 -4.70 -14.49
C ASP A 73 -4.55 -4.37 -13.04
N GLN A 74 -3.67 -3.39 -12.87
CA GLN A 74 -3.14 -3.01 -11.57
C GLN A 74 -2.63 -1.58 -11.52
N ILE A 75 -2.43 -1.10 -10.30
CA ILE A 75 -1.80 0.18 -9.97
C ILE A 75 -0.56 -0.10 -9.15
N ASP A 76 0.60 0.22 -9.70
CA ASP A 76 1.87 0.16 -9.00
C ASP A 76 2.23 1.51 -8.39
N VAL A 77 2.91 1.47 -7.26
CA VAL A 77 3.30 2.65 -6.49
C VAL A 77 4.77 2.59 -6.08
N GLU A 78 5.38 3.77 -5.98
CA GLU A 78 6.62 3.96 -5.25
C GLU A 78 6.33 4.86 -4.05
N PHE A 79 6.78 4.46 -2.88
CA PHE A 79 6.58 5.21 -1.64
C PHE A 79 7.84 5.21 -0.78
N SER A 80 8.01 6.23 0.02
CA SER A 80 9.18 6.39 0.89
C SER A 80 8.79 6.73 2.31
N LEU A 81 9.59 6.22 3.26
CA LEU A 81 9.54 6.57 4.67
C LEU A 81 10.80 7.37 5.01
N PRO A 82 10.69 8.65 5.34
CA PRO A 82 11.88 9.49 5.56
C PRO A 82 12.70 9.03 6.77
N GLU A 83 14.00 9.21 6.71
CA GLU A 83 14.87 9.08 7.88
C GLU A 83 14.79 10.36 8.72
N ILE A 84 14.10 10.30 9.85
CA ILE A 84 14.01 11.41 10.79
C ILE A 84 15.20 11.33 11.76
N LYS A 85 16.01 12.38 11.84
CA LYS A 85 17.21 12.39 12.70
C LYS A 85 16.94 12.94 14.10
N GLU A 86 16.03 13.90 14.20
CA GLU A 86 15.64 14.51 15.45
C GLU A 86 14.79 13.55 16.29
N ALA A 87 15.16 13.36 17.57
CA ALA A 87 14.40 12.55 18.50
C ALA A 87 12.99 13.14 18.68
N SER A 88 11.97 12.39 18.34
CA SER A 88 10.58 12.84 18.35
C SER A 88 9.60 11.66 18.21
N ALA A 89 8.35 11.87 18.58
CA ALA A 89 7.30 10.89 18.34
C ALA A 89 7.11 10.57 16.84
N LEU A 90 7.42 11.52 15.95
CA LEU A 90 7.42 11.28 14.51
C LEU A 90 8.52 10.29 14.11
N LYS A 91 9.75 10.49 14.63
CA LYS A 91 10.85 9.56 14.40
C LYS A 91 10.49 8.15 14.82
N ASP A 92 10.00 7.99 16.04
CA ASP A 92 9.66 6.68 16.61
C ASP A 92 8.61 5.98 15.75
N ARG A 93 7.59 6.70 15.32
CA ARG A 93 6.53 6.16 14.45
C ARG A 93 7.03 5.75 13.06
N VAL A 94 7.85 6.58 12.42
CA VAL A 94 8.38 6.31 11.08
C VAL A 94 9.37 5.14 11.13
N ASP A 95 10.24 5.09 12.14
CA ASP A 95 11.19 4.00 12.33
C ASP A 95 10.48 2.68 12.67
N GLU A 96 9.42 2.71 13.48
CA GLU A 96 8.58 1.54 13.77
C GLU A 96 7.93 1.00 12.49
N ALA A 97 7.35 1.87 11.66
CA ALA A 97 6.76 1.48 10.39
C ALA A 97 7.80 0.87 9.44
N TYR A 98 8.97 1.50 9.33
CA TYR A 98 10.07 1.02 8.51
C TYR A 98 10.56 -0.37 8.96
N GLN A 99 10.82 -0.55 10.25
CA GLN A 99 11.21 -1.83 10.83
C GLN A 99 10.11 -2.88 10.64
N SER A 100 8.85 -2.52 10.78
CA SER A 100 7.73 -3.44 10.58
C SER A 100 7.67 -3.99 9.15
N ILE A 101 8.05 -3.18 8.15
CA ILE A 101 8.22 -3.66 6.77
C ILE A 101 9.43 -4.59 6.67
N GLN A 102 10.57 -4.20 7.22
CA GLN A 102 11.81 -5.00 7.18
C GLN A 102 11.64 -6.38 7.81
N TYR A 103 10.95 -6.47 8.94
CA TYR A 103 10.66 -7.72 9.66
C TYR A 103 9.41 -8.44 9.15
N LYS A 104 8.79 -7.97 8.06
CA LYS A 104 7.59 -8.58 7.47
C LYS A 104 6.39 -8.68 8.43
N LEU A 105 6.32 -7.78 9.40
CA LEU A 105 5.19 -7.66 10.31
C LEU A 105 4.03 -6.91 9.67
N ILE A 106 4.34 -5.94 8.82
CA ILE A 106 3.39 -5.26 7.94
C ILE A 106 3.70 -5.69 6.52
N THR A 107 2.70 -6.25 5.86
CA THR A 107 2.87 -6.95 4.59
C THR A 107 1.88 -6.54 3.51
N GLY A 108 0.94 -5.67 3.83
CA GLY A 108 -0.11 -5.26 2.93
C GLY A 108 -0.15 -3.75 2.68
N LEU A 109 -0.65 -3.39 1.51
CA LEU A 109 -1.06 -2.04 1.17
C LEU A 109 -2.58 -1.98 1.09
N SER A 110 -3.14 -0.85 1.47
CA SER A 110 -4.57 -0.57 1.37
C SER A 110 -4.78 0.85 0.88
N VAL A 111 -5.70 1.02 -0.06
CA VAL A 111 -6.07 2.34 -0.56
C VAL A 111 -7.25 2.90 0.21
N GLY A 112 -7.15 4.17 0.63
CA GLY A 112 -8.28 4.96 1.07
C GLY A 112 -8.72 5.85 -0.09
N PHE A 113 -9.99 5.79 -0.45
CA PHE A 113 -10.48 6.43 -1.64
C PHE A 113 -11.86 7.05 -1.47
N ASN A 114 -12.18 7.96 -2.37
CA ASN A 114 -13.49 8.54 -2.56
C ASN A 114 -14.09 7.98 -3.85
N ALA A 115 -15.26 7.35 -3.78
CA ALA A 115 -15.89 6.74 -4.93
C ALA A 115 -16.80 7.74 -5.66
N ASP A 116 -16.80 7.73 -6.99
CA ASP A 116 -17.87 8.30 -7.78
C ASP A 116 -19.03 7.31 -7.84
N TRP A 117 -20.00 7.51 -6.99
CA TRP A 117 -21.18 6.64 -6.88
C TRP A 117 -22.10 6.70 -8.10
N ASN A 118 -22.00 7.73 -8.94
CA ASN A 118 -22.78 7.82 -10.17
C ASN A 118 -22.24 6.88 -11.25
N ASP A 119 -20.98 6.47 -11.11
CA ASP A 119 -20.29 5.58 -12.05
C ASP A 119 -19.91 4.23 -11.38
N ALA A 120 -20.58 3.87 -10.31
CA ALA A 120 -20.43 2.60 -9.59
C ALA A 120 -21.50 1.58 -10.02
N GLU A 121 -21.09 0.31 -10.14
CA GLU A 121 -21.96 -0.78 -10.57
C GLU A 121 -22.09 -1.85 -9.47
N MET A 122 -23.34 -2.22 -9.13
CA MET A 122 -23.59 -3.37 -8.25
C MET A 122 -23.33 -4.68 -8.99
N LEU A 123 -22.51 -5.55 -8.41
CA LEU A 123 -22.20 -6.84 -9.02
C LEU A 123 -23.23 -7.92 -8.63
N LYS A 124 -23.59 -8.81 -9.56
CA LYS A 124 -24.59 -9.88 -9.35
C LYS A 124 -24.23 -10.85 -8.23
N GLY A 125 -22.95 -11.04 -7.94
CA GLY A 125 -22.44 -11.91 -6.87
C GLY A 125 -22.20 -11.21 -5.53
N GLY A 126 -22.64 -9.96 -5.40
CA GLY A 126 -22.29 -9.04 -4.31
C GLY A 126 -21.00 -8.29 -4.61
N GLY A 127 -20.78 -7.18 -3.91
CA GLY A 127 -19.70 -6.25 -4.16
C GLY A 127 -20.08 -5.15 -5.14
N ILE A 128 -19.18 -4.18 -5.27
CA ILE A 128 -19.36 -2.98 -6.09
C ILE A 128 -18.17 -2.82 -7.00
N LYS A 129 -18.41 -2.52 -8.27
CA LYS A 129 -17.36 -2.13 -9.20
C LYS A 129 -17.30 -0.61 -9.26
N PHE A 130 -16.17 -0.06 -8.85
CA PHE A 130 -15.89 1.36 -8.89
C PHE A 130 -15.15 1.70 -10.18
N ASN A 131 -15.88 2.27 -11.15
CA ASN A 131 -15.31 2.65 -12.45
C ASN A 131 -14.50 3.93 -12.38
N LYS A 132 -14.88 4.85 -11.48
CA LYS A 132 -14.14 6.09 -11.17
C LYS A 132 -14.01 6.27 -9.66
N TRP A 133 -12.83 6.64 -9.23
CA TRP A 133 -12.52 6.84 -7.83
C TRP A 133 -11.26 7.68 -7.64
N GLU A 134 -11.20 8.42 -6.55
CA GLU A 134 -10.08 9.26 -6.18
C GLU A 134 -9.27 8.60 -5.07
N LEU A 135 -7.97 8.41 -5.31
CA LEU A 135 -7.04 7.93 -4.29
C LEU A 135 -6.73 9.07 -3.31
N LEU A 136 -7.10 8.90 -2.05
CA LEU A 136 -6.89 9.89 -1.00
C LEU A 136 -5.64 9.60 -0.16
N GLU A 137 -5.37 8.33 0.10
CA GLU A 137 -4.23 7.88 0.89
C GLU A 137 -3.86 6.43 0.54
N LEU A 138 -2.62 6.05 0.83
CA LEU A 138 -2.16 4.68 0.86
C LEU A 138 -1.81 4.32 2.30
N SER A 139 -2.18 3.13 2.75
CA SER A 139 -1.87 2.66 4.10
C SER A 139 -1.09 1.37 4.11
N LEU A 140 -0.12 1.31 5.03
CA LEU A 140 0.53 0.08 5.43
C LEU A 140 -0.39 -0.67 6.40
N VAL A 141 -0.69 -1.93 6.10
CA VAL A 141 -1.63 -2.74 6.88
C VAL A 141 -1.10 -4.16 7.14
N THR A 142 -1.53 -4.75 8.25
CA THR A 142 -1.14 -6.11 8.64
C THR A 142 -1.89 -7.19 7.88
N THR A 143 -3.13 -6.92 7.48
CA THR A 143 -4.00 -7.88 6.79
C THR A 143 -4.53 -7.26 5.51
N PRO A 144 -3.95 -7.59 4.35
CA PRO A 144 -4.45 -7.12 3.06
C PRO A 144 -5.78 -7.80 2.73
N CYS A 145 -6.67 -7.07 2.04
CA CYS A 145 -7.97 -7.61 1.64
C CYS A 145 -7.89 -8.57 0.46
N ASN A 146 -6.86 -8.51 -0.35
CA ASN A 146 -6.66 -9.42 -1.48
C ASN A 146 -5.94 -10.69 -1.03
N ARG A 147 -6.56 -11.88 -1.28
CA ARG A 147 -6.01 -13.19 -0.89
C ARG A 147 -4.82 -13.65 -1.72
N GLU A 148 -4.65 -13.10 -2.91
CA GLU A 148 -3.50 -13.37 -3.80
C GLU A 148 -2.24 -12.64 -3.37
N ALA A 149 -2.31 -12.04 -2.18
CA ALA A 149 -1.28 -11.28 -1.52
C ALA A 149 -0.17 -12.16 -0.93
N GLY A 150 0.60 -12.78 -1.79
CA GLY A 150 1.92 -13.27 -1.42
C GLY A 150 2.92 -12.11 -1.50
N ILE A 151 3.68 -11.89 -0.44
CA ILE A 151 4.79 -10.95 -0.49
C ILE A 151 5.94 -11.63 -1.21
N GLU A 152 6.24 -11.19 -2.41
CA GLU A 152 7.53 -11.47 -3.01
C GLU A 152 8.48 -10.33 -2.64
N TYR A 153 9.35 -10.61 -1.67
CA TYR A 153 10.46 -9.70 -1.37
C TYR A 153 11.49 -9.79 -2.49
N SER A 154 11.98 -8.65 -2.96
CA SER A 154 13.02 -8.64 -3.96
C SER A 154 14.27 -9.35 -3.44
N LYS A 155 15.05 -9.98 -4.35
CA LYS A 155 16.33 -10.61 -4.01
C LYS A 155 17.25 -9.64 -3.26
N ALA A 156 17.25 -8.36 -3.65
CA ALA A 156 18.02 -7.31 -2.98
C ALA A 156 17.59 -7.11 -1.51
N PHE A 157 16.30 -7.20 -1.20
CA PHE A 157 15.81 -7.10 0.18
C PHE A 157 16.25 -8.30 1.01
N GLU A 158 16.17 -9.53 0.46
CA GLU A 158 16.63 -10.75 1.16
C GLU A 158 18.14 -10.75 1.37
N GLU A 159 18.90 -10.27 0.39
CA GLU A 159 20.36 -10.12 0.51
C GLU A 159 20.72 -9.08 1.57
N HIS A 160 19.97 -7.97 1.65
CA HIS A 160 20.16 -6.95 2.68
C HIS A 160 19.88 -7.50 4.08
N LYS A 161 18.78 -8.25 4.27
CA LYS A 161 18.49 -8.93 5.55
C LYS A 161 19.59 -9.93 5.93
N ALA A 162 20.08 -10.71 5.00
CA ALA A 162 21.18 -11.64 5.23
C ALA A 162 22.48 -10.92 5.65
N ALA A 163 22.77 -9.76 5.07
CA ALA A 163 23.93 -8.94 5.44
C ALA A 163 23.81 -8.35 6.85
N LEU A 164 22.57 -8.14 7.37
CA LEU A 164 22.32 -7.72 8.76
C LEU A 164 22.38 -8.88 9.76
N GLY A 165 22.69 -10.12 9.33
CA GLY A 165 22.83 -11.31 10.19
C GLY A 165 21.51 -12.00 10.52
N GLU A 166 20.43 -11.64 9.87
CA GLU A 166 19.13 -12.31 10.04
C GLU A 166 18.98 -13.49 9.07
N LYS A 167 18.71 -14.67 9.61
CA LYS A 167 18.43 -15.87 8.79
C LYS A 167 17.08 -15.72 8.09
N PRO A 168 16.93 -16.18 6.81
CA PRO A 168 15.65 -16.26 6.16
C PRO A 168 14.66 -17.07 7.00
N GLN A 169 13.51 -16.52 7.32
CA GLN A 169 12.41 -17.30 7.88
C GLN A 169 11.78 -18.09 6.74
N THR A 170 12.04 -19.39 6.70
CA THR A 170 11.28 -20.33 5.87
C THR A 170 9.89 -20.51 6.48
N VAL A 171 8.87 -20.18 5.72
CA VAL A 171 7.48 -20.50 6.02
C VAL A 171 7.20 -21.93 5.56
#